data_4f156f1994a542b690e45f13f1161f3e
#
_entry.id   4f156f1994a542b690e45f13f1161f3e
#
_cell.length_a   1.000
_cell.length_b   1.000
_cell.length_c   1.000
_cell.angle_alpha   90.00
_cell.angle_beta   90.00
_cell.angle_gamma   90.00
#
_symmetry.space_group_name_H-M   'P 1'
#
loop_
_entity.id
_entity.type
_entity.pdbx_description
1 polymer ?
#
loop_
_entity_poly.entity_id
_entity_poly.type
_entity_poly.pdbx_seq_one_letter_code
_entity_poly.pdbx_strand_id
1 'polypeptide(L)'
;MSNCIKICGCFMALIFLVTLTSPSSAKADFPERPINLIVIFAPGGVIDLQARAIAKAAEKHLGQPIVVQNKEGGGGSVGLGFVAMARPDGYTIGTSIVSALTVAPQMREVPYSLESFTPILGYSTATLGICVKSDAPWKTYEEFIDYAKKNPGAISYGTSGTGTANHLAMEWLGKKHGIKWTHVPFKGGIPAITALLGGHVQAVHATSEVFPYVESGKLRLLLVTTGRRLEKFPNTPDIREKEGGYYVKATHGLVAPKGVPKPVLQKLEAAFQKATEEEGFVHVCKNMGLPAFYIPGEECVKTYKEAFDEYTGLLKEIGLYMKKP
;
A
#
# COMPACT_ATOMS: atom_id res chain seq x y z
N MET A 1 -82.90 -14.65 62.78
CA MET A 1 -82.20 -13.73 63.66
C MET A 1 -80.70 -13.92 63.41
N SER A 2 -80.12 -13.14 62.58
CA SER A 2 -78.69 -12.88 62.53
C SER A 2 -78.34 -12.17 61.24
N ASN A 3 -77.87 -10.95 61.34
CA ASN A 3 -77.49 -10.07 60.26
C ASN A 3 -76.11 -10.51 59.67
N CYS A 4 -76.07 -10.74 58.36
CA CYS A 4 -74.83 -10.79 57.62
C CYS A 4 -74.51 -9.41 57.08
N ILE A 5 -73.44 -8.81 57.56
CA ILE A 5 -72.85 -7.59 57.02
C ILE A 5 -71.92 -7.99 55.87
N LYS A 6 -72.21 -7.56 54.68
CA LYS A 6 -71.34 -7.71 53.51
C LYS A 6 -70.33 -6.56 53.51
N ILE A 7 -69.09 -6.85 53.72
CA ILE A 7 -67.97 -5.94 53.53
C ILE A 7 -67.49 -6.06 52.09
N CYS A 8 -67.75 -5.00 51.33
CA CYS A 8 -67.28 -4.87 49.93
C CYS A 8 -65.84 -4.31 49.95
N GLY A 9 -64.83 -5.20 49.71
CA GLY A 9 -63.45 -4.79 49.61
C GLY A 9 -63.14 -4.27 48.22
N CYS A 10 -62.92 -2.97 48.11
CA CYS A 10 -62.33 -2.38 46.88
C CYS A 10 -60.87 -2.77 46.79
N PHE A 11 -60.55 -3.69 45.89
CA PHE A 11 -59.17 -3.95 45.45
C PHE A 11 -58.79 -2.87 44.42
N MET A 12 -58.06 -1.86 44.85
CA MET A 12 -57.45 -0.85 43.99
C MET A 12 -56.18 -1.43 43.39
N ALA A 13 -56.26 -1.95 42.14
CA ALA A 13 -55.13 -2.45 41.41
C ALA A 13 -54.22 -1.27 40.99
N LEU A 14 -53.14 -1.07 41.70
CA LEU A 14 -52.07 -0.12 41.34
C LEU A 14 -51.27 -0.70 40.19
N ILE A 15 -51.61 -0.34 38.93
CA ILE A 15 -50.80 -0.70 37.76
C ILE A 15 -49.54 0.16 37.80
N PHE A 16 -48.45 -0.45 38.25
CA PHE A 16 -47.10 0.13 38.14
C PHE A 16 -46.67 0.04 36.67
N LEU A 17 -46.85 1.15 35.94
CA LEU A 17 -46.35 1.29 34.56
C LEU A 17 -44.82 1.43 34.60
N VAL A 18 -44.12 0.33 34.61
CA VAL A 18 -42.68 0.29 34.41
C VAL A 18 -42.40 0.69 32.98
N THR A 19 -42.14 1.95 32.74
CA THR A 19 -41.56 2.44 31.50
C THR A 19 -40.18 1.84 31.38
N LEU A 20 -40.03 0.73 30.59
CA LEU A 20 -38.78 0.23 30.08
C LEU A 20 -38.18 1.31 29.18
N THR A 21 -37.48 2.26 29.79
CA THR A 21 -36.53 3.08 29.05
C THR A 21 -35.42 2.15 28.61
N SER A 22 -35.56 1.54 27.41
CA SER A 22 -34.42 0.90 26.74
C SER A 22 -33.29 1.93 26.73
N PRO A 23 -32.10 1.61 27.29
CA PRO A 23 -30.99 2.51 27.16
C PRO A 23 -30.78 2.68 25.67
N SER A 24 -31.04 3.90 25.16
CA SER A 24 -30.58 4.30 23.84
C SER A 24 -29.07 4.03 23.89
N SER A 25 -28.63 2.94 23.26
CA SER A 25 -27.20 2.67 23.09
C SER A 25 -26.68 3.89 22.33
N ALA A 26 -26.18 4.87 23.06
CA ALA A 26 -25.47 5.98 22.48
C ALA A 26 -24.40 5.32 21.63
N LYS A 27 -24.56 5.41 20.30
CA LYS A 27 -23.64 4.84 19.35
C LYS A 27 -22.31 5.51 19.62
N ALA A 28 -21.45 4.79 20.34
CA ALA A 28 -20.17 5.29 20.76
C ALA A 28 -19.49 5.98 19.58
N ASP A 29 -19.01 7.20 19.81
CA ASP A 29 -18.53 8.07 18.71
C ASP A 29 -17.16 7.57 18.28
N PHE A 30 -17.12 6.74 17.22
CA PHE A 30 -15.84 6.28 16.64
C PHE A 30 -14.93 7.47 16.33
N PRO A 31 -13.60 7.39 16.64
CA PRO A 31 -12.91 6.37 17.44
C PRO A 31 -12.87 6.72 18.93
N GLU A 32 -13.04 5.73 19.81
CA GLU A 32 -12.92 5.89 21.28
C GLU A 32 -11.58 5.37 21.83
N ARG A 33 -10.79 4.70 20.97
CA ARG A 33 -9.50 4.08 21.31
C ARG A 33 -8.53 4.20 20.15
N PRO A 34 -7.22 3.98 20.38
CA PRO A 34 -6.23 4.04 19.31
C PRO A 34 -6.56 3.14 18.12
N ILE A 35 -6.23 3.63 16.91
CA ILE A 35 -6.37 2.92 15.65
C ILE A 35 -5.02 2.29 15.28
N ASN A 36 -5.01 1.03 14.84
CA ASN A 36 -3.82 0.38 14.33
C ASN A 36 -3.70 0.59 12.82
N LEU A 37 -2.59 1.18 12.38
CA LEU A 37 -2.21 1.30 10.97
C LEU A 37 -1.13 0.28 10.64
N ILE A 38 -1.48 -0.71 9.85
CA ILE A 38 -0.57 -1.76 9.41
C ILE A 38 0.20 -1.28 8.18
N VAL A 39 1.51 -1.20 8.30
CA VAL A 39 2.44 -0.89 7.20
C VAL A 39 2.94 -2.20 6.60
N ILE A 40 2.72 -2.39 5.31
CA ILE A 40 2.94 -3.67 4.60
C ILE A 40 4.40 -3.92 4.19
N PHE A 41 5.33 -3.01 4.52
CA PHE A 41 6.76 -3.09 4.20
C PHE A 41 7.65 -2.81 5.41
N ALA A 42 8.96 -3.04 5.23
CA ALA A 42 9.97 -2.81 6.25
C ALA A 42 10.02 -1.34 6.72
N PRO A 43 10.39 -1.10 7.99
CA PRO A 43 10.59 0.24 8.52
C PRO A 43 11.61 1.06 7.72
N GLY A 44 11.42 2.38 7.69
CA GLY A 44 12.32 3.35 7.05
C GLY A 44 12.18 3.46 5.53
N GLY A 45 11.37 2.61 4.88
CA GLY A 45 11.04 2.74 3.45
C GLY A 45 9.98 3.80 3.20
N VAL A 46 9.74 4.11 1.91
CA VAL A 46 8.77 5.13 1.47
C VAL A 46 7.40 4.95 2.11
N ILE A 47 6.84 3.74 2.09
CA ILE A 47 5.50 3.47 2.64
C ILE A 47 5.46 3.68 4.16
N ASP A 48 6.53 3.29 4.88
CA ASP A 48 6.60 3.45 6.33
C ASP A 48 6.69 4.92 6.74
N LEU A 49 7.56 5.69 6.08
CA LEU A 49 7.72 7.12 6.36
C LEU A 49 6.45 7.91 6.05
N GLN A 50 5.81 7.63 4.92
CA GLN A 50 4.52 8.25 4.57
C GLN A 50 3.41 7.84 5.55
N ALA A 51 3.35 6.55 5.95
CA ALA A 51 2.36 6.06 6.91
C ALA A 51 2.49 6.74 8.27
N ARG A 52 3.72 6.91 8.78
CA ARG A 52 3.96 7.62 10.05
C ARG A 52 3.59 9.09 9.97
N ALA A 53 3.91 9.74 8.86
CA ALA A 53 3.59 11.15 8.66
C ALA A 53 2.08 11.39 8.54
N ILE A 54 1.37 10.59 7.71
CA ILE A 54 -0.08 10.74 7.53
C ILE A 54 -0.86 10.33 8.78
N ALA A 55 -0.39 9.30 9.52
CA ALA A 55 -0.96 8.89 10.80
C ALA A 55 -0.89 10.05 11.81
N LYS A 56 0.32 10.64 11.97
CA LYS A 56 0.52 11.76 12.88
C LYS A 56 -0.34 12.98 12.54
N ALA A 57 -0.49 13.26 11.25
CA ALA A 57 -1.38 14.32 10.77
C ALA A 57 -2.85 14.02 11.05
N ALA A 58 -3.31 12.78 10.83
CA ALA A 58 -4.70 12.36 11.00
C ALA A 58 -5.15 12.31 12.48
N GLU A 59 -4.23 12.08 13.44
CA GLU A 59 -4.53 12.06 14.89
C GLU A 59 -5.30 13.32 15.34
N LYS A 60 -4.94 14.51 14.81
CA LYS A 60 -5.59 15.78 15.12
C LYS A 60 -7.09 15.79 14.76
N HIS A 61 -7.43 15.08 13.69
CA HIS A 61 -8.77 15.05 13.11
C HIS A 61 -9.64 13.91 13.66
N LEU A 62 -8.99 12.86 14.19
CA LEU A 62 -9.66 11.71 14.79
C LEU A 62 -9.81 11.83 16.29
N GLY A 63 -8.95 12.62 16.94
CA GLY A 63 -8.94 12.77 18.40
C GLY A 63 -8.39 11.54 19.14
N GLN A 64 -7.79 10.58 18.40
CA GLN A 64 -7.21 9.36 18.95
C GLN A 64 -5.85 9.09 18.32
N PRO A 65 -4.91 8.46 19.04
CA PRO A 65 -3.63 8.04 18.50
C PRO A 65 -3.78 6.99 17.39
N ILE A 66 -2.83 7.02 16.43
CA ILE A 66 -2.70 5.98 15.40
C ILE A 66 -1.39 5.23 15.62
N VAL A 67 -1.49 3.96 16.01
CA VAL A 67 -0.35 3.10 16.27
C VAL A 67 0.11 2.45 14.97
N VAL A 68 1.29 2.82 14.48
CA VAL A 68 1.88 2.29 13.25
C VAL A 68 2.66 1.03 13.53
N GLN A 69 2.32 -0.07 12.83
CA GLN A 69 2.95 -1.39 12.98
C GLN A 69 3.36 -1.95 11.63
N ASN A 70 4.63 -2.36 11.48
CA ASN A 70 5.10 -2.99 10.25
C ASN A 70 4.79 -4.49 10.25
N LYS A 71 4.16 -4.98 9.18
CA LYS A 71 3.88 -6.40 8.89
C LYS A 71 4.39 -6.70 7.48
N GLU A 72 5.68 -6.86 7.36
CA GLU A 72 6.40 -6.99 6.10
C GLU A 72 6.41 -8.41 5.54
N GLY A 73 6.56 -8.54 4.23
CA GLY A 73 6.76 -9.82 3.54
C GLY A 73 5.81 -10.04 2.38
N GLY A 74 6.22 -10.95 1.47
CA GLY A 74 5.43 -11.33 0.29
C GLY A 74 5.02 -10.16 -0.61
N GLY A 75 5.87 -9.13 -0.80
CA GLY A 75 5.51 -7.95 -1.59
C GLY A 75 4.30 -7.18 -1.02
N GLY A 76 4.10 -7.20 0.30
CA GLY A 76 2.99 -6.58 1.02
C GLY A 76 1.83 -7.51 1.35
N SER A 77 1.81 -8.75 0.81
CA SER A 77 0.69 -9.66 1.01
C SER A 77 0.53 -10.16 2.45
N VAL A 78 1.61 -10.22 3.24
CA VAL A 78 1.54 -10.59 4.67
C VAL A 78 0.73 -9.54 5.45
N GLY A 79 1.08 -8.27 5.32
CA GLY A 79 0.38 -7.18 5.99
C GLY A 79 -1.07 -7.02 5.52
N LEU A 80 -1.33 -7.13 4.21
CA LEU A 80 -2.69 -7.10 3.67
C LEU A 80 -3.53 -8.28 4.15
N GLY A 81 -2.96 -9.50 4.25
CA GLY A 81 -3.65 -10.64 4.83
C GLY A 81 -4.06 -10.39 6.28
N PHE A 82 -3.19 -9.77 7.08
CA PHE A 82 -3.52 -9.38 8.46
C PHE A 82 -4.69 -8.37 8.50
N VAL A 83 -4.68 -7.36 7.61
CA VAL A 83 -5.78 -6.37 7.53
C VAL A 83 -7.08 -7.03 7.08
N ALA A 84 -7.05 -7.89 6.07
CA ALA A 84 -8.25 -8.56 5.54
C ALA A 84 -8.98 -9.42 6.59
N MET A 85 -8.22 -10.01 7.53
CA MET A 85 -8.75 -10.84 8.63
C MET A 85 -9.11 -10.05 9.89
N ALA A 86 -8.85 -8.74 9.92
CA ALA A 86 -9.17 -7.92 11.08
C ALA A 86 -10.68 -7.67 11.20
N ARG A 87 -11.14 -7.30 12.39
CA ARG A 87 -12.54 -6.92 12.61
C ARG A 87 -12.89 -5.68 11.78
N PRO A 88 -14.04 -5.68 11.09
CA PRO A 88 -14.44 -4.54 10.28
C PRO A 88 -15.09 -3.42 11.13
N ASP A 89 -14.37 -2.95 12.15
CA ASP A 89 -14.81 -1.93 13.09
C ASP A 89 -14.10 -0.57 12.91
N GLY A 90 -13.15 -0.50 11.96
CA GLY A 90 -12.36 0.70 11.66
C GLY A 90 -11.11 0.88 12.53
N TYR A 91 -10.87 0.03 13.53
CA TYR A 91 -9.70 0.13 14.42
C TYR A 91 -8.45 -0.58 13.93
N THR A 92 -8.55 -1.30 12.80
CA THR A 92 -7.40 -1.83 12.09
C THR A 92 -7.53 -1.48 10.63
N ILE A 93 -6.60 -0.67 10.14
CA ILE A 93 -6.51 -0.26 8.74
C ILE A 93 -5.10 -0.57 8.23
N GLY A 94 -4.88 -0.54 6.94
CA GLY A 94 -3.57 -0.83 6.36
C GLY A 94 -3.17 0.11 5.26
N THR A 95 -1.85 0.28 5.09
CA THR A 95 -1.32 0.86 3.86
C THR A 95 -1.53 -0.11 2.71
N SER A 96 -1.70 0.42 1.52
CA SER A 96 -1.84 -0.36 0.30
C SER A 96 -1.02 0.22 -0.85
N ILE A 97 -0.62 -0.66 -1.75
CA ILE A 97 -0.15 -0.32 -3.08
C ILE A 97 -0.95 -1.13 -4.09
N VAL A 98 -1.15 -0.57 -5.26
CA VAL A 98 -1.97 -1.20 -6.33
C VAL A 98 -1.53 -2.64 -6.59
N SER A 99 -0.23 -2.89 -6.77
CA SER A 99 0.27 -4.24 -7.09
C SER A 99 0.08 -5.26 -5.96
N ALA A 100 0.18 -4.88 -4.70
CA ALA A 100 -0.05 -5.81 -3.60
C ALA A 100 -1.52 -6.26 -3.52
N LEU A 101 -2.46 -5.37 -3.84
CA LEU A 101 -3.89 -5.68 -3.88
C LEU A 101 -4.28 -6.51 -5.11
N THR A 102 -3.67 -6.23 -6.27
CA THR A 102 -4.16 -6.74 -7.57
C THR A 102 -3.29 -7.86 -8.14
N VAL A 103 -1.98 -7.85 -7.90
CA VAL A 103 -1.04 -8.81 -8.50
C VAL A 103 -0.87 -10.07 -7.65
N ALA A 104 -0.67 -9.92 -6.34
CA ALA A 104 -0.39 -11.07 -5.47
C ALA A 104 -1.46 -12.18 -5.55
N PRO A 105 -2.79 -11.87 -5.55
CA PRO A 105 -3.85 -12.88 -5.69
C PRO A 105 -3.87 -13.59 -7.04
N GLN A 106 -3.21 -13.04 -8.06
CA GLN A 106 -3.12 -13.61 -9.40
C GLN A 106 -1.84 -14.44 -9.62
N MET A 107 -0.84 -14.27 -8.77
CA MET A 107 0.45 -14.98 -8.87
C MET A 107 0.57 -16.16 -7.91
N ARG A 108 -0.14 -16.14 -6.79
CA ARG A 108 -0.05 -17.16 -5.74
C ARG A 108 -1.28 -17.14 -4.85
N GLU A 109 -1.43 -18.16 -4.03
CA GLU A 109 -2.42 -18.16 -2.95
C GLU A 109 -2.07 -17.12 -1.89
N VAL A 110 -3.06 -16.30 -1.55
CA VAL A 110 -3.02 -15.33 -0.45
C VAL A 110 -4.36 -15.34 0.26
N PRO A 111 -4.43 -15.00 1.58
CA PRO A 111 -5.67 -15.07 2.36
C PRO A 111 -6.61 -13.87 2.10
N TYR A 112 -6.57 -13.29 0.90
CA TYR A 112 -7.43 -12.17 0.50
C TYR A 112 -7.63 -12.11 -1.00
N SER A 113 -8.66 -11.40 -1.42
CA SER A 113 -8.86 -10.91 -2.79
C SER A 113 -9.01 -9.38 -2.78
N LEU A 114 -9.16 -8.77 -3.94
CA LEU A 114 -9.40 -7.33 -4.02
C LEU A 114 -10.68 -6.93 -3.25
N GLU A 115 -11.70 -7.77 -3.28
CA GLU A 115 -12.99 -7.59 -2.61
C GLU A 115 -12.92 -7.72 -1.10
N SER A 116 -11.81 -8.18 -0.54
CA SER A 116 -11.59 -8.26 0.92
C SER A 116 -11.39 -6.89 1.57
N PHE A 117 -11.26 -5.83 0.78
CA PHE A 117 -10.95 -4.49 1.27
C PHE A 117 -11.99 -3.46 0.85
N THR A 118 -12.09 -2.42 1.68
CA THR A 118 -12.72 -1.15 1.32
C THR A 118 -11.61 -0.09 1.30
N PRO A 119 -11.29 0.52 0.14
CA PRO A 119 -10.36 1.64 0.08
C PRO A 119 -10.86 2.82 0.91
N ILE A 120 -9.96 3.44 1.67
CA ILE A 120 -10.25 4.67 2.42
C ILE A 120 -9.89 5.86 1.54
N LEU A 121 -8.65 5.91 1.03
CA LEU A 121 -8.18 6.91 0.07
C LEU A 121 -6.86 6.51 -0.57
N GLY A 122 -6.49 7.19 -1.67
CA GLY A 122 -5.13 7.27 -2.20
C GLY A 122 -4.48 8.58 -1.75
N TYR A 123 -3.17 8.54 -1.43
CA TYR A 123 -2.49 9.71 -0.86
C TYR A 123 -1.18 10.10 -1.56
N SER A 124 -0.62 9.23 -2.39
CA SER A 124 0.63 9.46 -3.11
C SER A 124 0.81 8.46 -4.24
N THR A 125 1.90 8.60 -4.99
CA THR A 125 2.33 7.60 -5.97
C THR A 125 3.82 7.38 -5.88
N ALA A 126 4.31 6.17 -6.23
CA ALA A 126 5.73 5.90 -6.23
C ALA A 126 6.43 6.46 -7.47
N THR A 127 7.68 6.85 -7.26
CA THR A 127 8.67 7.00 -8.31
C THR A 127 9.59 5.80 -8.28
N LEU A 128 9.80 5.16 -9.40
CA LEU A 128 10.46 3.86 -9.54
C LEU A 128 11.60 3.94 -10.55
N GLY A 129 12.68 3.21 -10.30
CA GLY A 129 13.81 3.20 -11.22
C GLY A 129 14.79 2.06 -11.01
N ILE A 130 15.58 1.78 -12.02
CA ILE A 130 16.69 0.81 -12.00
C ILE A 130 17.96 1.53 -11.57
N CYS A 131 18.55 1.06 -10.47
CA CYS A 131 19.79 1.55 -9.94
C CYS A 131 20.86 0.45 -9.89
N VAL A 132 22.11 0.86 -10.12
CA VAL A 132 23.32 0.06 -9.94
C VAL A 132 24.32 0.83 -9.05
N LYS A 133 25.36 0.16 -8.57
CA LYS A 133 26.47 0.88 -7.90
C LYS A 133 27.12 1.85 -8.87
N SER A 134 27.62 2.97 -8.39
CA SER A 134 28.27 3.98 -9.27
C SER A 134 29.58 3.48 -9.89
N ASP A 135 30.25 2.52 -9.24
CA ASP A 135 31.45 1.84 -9.75
C ASP A 135 31.16 0.66 -10.69
N ALA A 136 29.87 0.31 -10.90
CA ALA A 136 29.47 -0.71 -11.86
C ALA A 136 29.96 -0.36 -13.27
N PRO A 137 30.27 -1.37 -14.12
CA PRO A 137 30.81 -1.12 -15.46
C PRO A 137 29.81 -0.41 -16.38
N TRP A 138 28.52 -0.51 -16.11
CA TRP A 138 27.45 0.07 -16.92
C TRP A 138 27.22 1.54 -16.52
N LYS A 139 27.34 2.44 -17.49
CA LYS A 139 27.12 3.89 -17.29
C LYS A 139 25.75 4.33 -17.75
N THR A 140 25.14 3.57 -18.68
CA THR A 140 23.83 3.84 -19.30
C THR A 140 22.90 2.64 -19.17
N TYR A 141 21.62 2.88 -19.42
CA TYR A 141 20.62 1.81 -19.50
C TYR A 141 20.94 0.81 -20.61
N GLU A 142 21.37 1.31 -21.77
CA GLU A 142 21.71 0.49 -22.95
C GLU A 142 22.89 -0.45 -22.64
N GLU A 143 23.95 0.07 -22.03
CA GLU A 143 25.11 -0.76 -21.62
C GLU A 143 24.71 -1.86 -20.64
N PHE A 144 23.79 -1.56 -19.70
CA PHE A 144 23.28 -2.54 -18.75
C PHE A 144 22.46 -3.65 -19.44
N ILE A 145 21.54 -3.27 -20.33
CA ILE A 145 20.71 -4.22 -21.10
C ILE A 145 21.58 -5.07 -22.03
N ASP A 146 22.52 -4.47 -22.75
CA ASP A 146 23.42 -5.19 -23.67
C ASP A 146 24.33 -6.18 -22.93
N TYR A 147 24.83 -5.79 -21.76
CA TYR A 147 25.58 -6.70 -20.92
C TYR A 147 24.71 -7.88 -20.46
N ALA A 148 23.52 -7.61 -19.97
CA ALA A 148 22.60 -8.64 -19.49
C ALA A 148 22.19 -9.64 -20.59
N LYS A 149 22.00 -9.16 -21.84
CA LYS A 149 21.74 -10.01 -23.01
C LYS A 149 22.91 -10.95 -23.33
N LYS A 150 24.15 -10.43 -23.28
CA LYS A 150 25.36 -11.16 -23.61
C LYS A 150 25.79 -12.14 -22.50
N ASN A 151 25.34 -11.93 -21.27
CA ASN A 151 25.74 -12.70 -20.09
C ASN A 151 24.52 -13.24 -19.32
N PRO A 152 23.81 -14.25 -19.86
CA PRO A 152 22.61 -14.80 -19.21
C PRO A 152 22.89 -15.27 -17.78
N GLY A 153 22.08 -14.82 -16.81
CA GLY A 153 22.21 -15.18 -15.39
C GLY A 153 23.27 -14.40 -14.60
N ALA A 154 24.09 -13.56 -15.25
CA ALA A 154 25.13 -12.79 -14.55
C ALA A 154 24.59 -11.61 -13.73
N ILE A 155 23.37 -11.16 -14.02
CA ILE A 155 22.73 -10.09 -13.27
C ILE A 155 21.75 -10.69 -12.27
N SER A 156 21.98 -10.44 -10.98
CA SER A 156 20.95 -10.55 -9.95
C SER A 156 20.40 -9.16 -9.61
N TYR A 157 19.09 -9.07 -9.42
CA TYR A 157 18.45 -7.79 -9.09
C TYR A 157 17.53 -7.88 -7.86
N GLY A 158 17.62 -6.87 -6.99
CA GLY A 158 16.80 -6.75 -5.80
C GLY A 158 15.52 -5.94 -6.05
N THR A 159 14.44 -6.30 -5.36
CA THR A 159 13.19 -5.53 -5.32
C THR A 159 12.59 -5.54 -3.92
N SER A 160 11.55 -4.76 -3.71
CA SER A 160 10.79 -4.76 -2.45
C SER A 160 9.91 -6.02 -2.25
N GLY A 161 10.00 -6.99 -3.14
CA GLY A 161 9.33 -8.29 -3.00
C GLY A 161 8.69 -8.79 -4.29
N THR A 162 8.39 -10.08 -4.32
CA THR A 162 7.75 -10.74 -5.45
C THR A 162 6.33 -10.23 -5.68
N GLY A 163 6.00 -9.89 -6.93
CA GLY A 163 4.69 -9.36 -7.34
C GLY A 163 4.51 -7.86 -7.08
N THR A 164 5.56 -7.17 -6.65
CA THR A 164 5.54 -5.71 -6.62
C THR A 164 5.71 -5.13 -8.02
N ALA A 165 5.34 -3.87 -8.20
CA ALA A 165 5.56 -3.14 -9.43
C ALA A 165 7.03 -3.14 -9.86
N ASN A 166 7.95 -3.11 -8.89
CA ASN A 166 9.39 -3.24 -9.10
C ASN A 166 9.78 -4.55 -9.77
N HIS A 167 9.23 -5.66 -9.28
CA HIS A 167 9.46 -6.98 -9.84
C HIS A 167 8.90 -7.10 -11.27
N LEU A 168 7.64 -6.68 -11.46
CA LEU A 168 6.97 -6.80 -12.76
C LEU A 168 7.67 -6.00 -13.87
N ALA A 169 8.19 -4.81 -13.56
CA ALA A 169 8.93 -4.01 -14.54
C ALA A 169 10.20 -4.73 -15.02
N MET A 170 10.95 -5.35 -14.10
CA MET A 170 12.15 -6.12 -14.45
C MET A 170 11.81 -7.37 -15.25
N GLU A 171 10.78 -8.12 -14.85
CA GLU A 171 10.35 -9.32 -15.60
C GLU A 171 9.84 -8.96 -17.00
N TRP A 172 9.12 -7.87 -17.14
CA TRP A 172 8.70 -7.37 -18.45
C TRP A 172 9.90 -7.00 -19.33
N LEU A 173 10.88 -6.27 -18.79
CA LEU A 173 12.12 -5.96 -19.52
C LEU A 173 12.89 -7.24 -19.88
N GLY A 174 12.98 -8.19 -18.96
CA GLY A 174 13.61 -9.49 -19.21
C GLY A 174 12.92 -10.23 -20.36
N LYS A 175 11.60 -10.28 -20.37
CA LYS A 175 10.83 -10.91 -21.45
C LYS A 175 11.02 -10.19 -22.77
N LYS A 176 10.90 -8.87 -22.78
CA LYS A 176 11.03 -8.04 -23.98
C LYS A 176 12.38 -8.17 -24.65
N HIS A 177 13.45 -8.22 -23.87
CA HIS A 177 14.83 -8.27 -24.36
C HIS A 177 15.44 -9.67 -24.45
N GLY A 178 14.70 -10.71 -24.02
CA GLY A 178 15.21 -12.08 -23.95
C GLY A 178 16.30 -12.27 -22.89
N ILE A 179 16.31 -11.44 -21.86
CA ILE A 179 17.31 -11.47 -20.78
C ILE A 179 16.91 -12.51 -19.73
N LYS A 180 17.89 -13.29 -19.28
CA LYS A 180 17.77 -14.14 -18.10
C LYS A 180 18.58 -13.53 -16.97
N TRP A 181 17.90 -13.01 -15.97
CA TRP A 181 18.49 -12.50 -14.73
C TRP A 181 17.87 -13.18 -13.51
N THR A 182 18.44 -12.98 -12.34
CA THR A 182 17.98 -13.62 -11.10
C THR A 182 17.30 -12.60 -10.20
N HIS A 183 16.02 -12.80 -9.94
CA HIS A 183 15.28 -11.98 -8.97
C HIS A 183 15.62 -12.38 -7.53
N VAL A 184 15.98 -11.39 -6.72
CA VAL A 184 16.20 -11.52 -5.26
C VAL A 184 15.17 -10.65 -4.53
N PRO A 185 14.09 -11.24 -4.00
CA PRO A 185 13.05 -10.49 -3.29
C PRO A 185 13.49 -10.11 -1.86
N PHE A 186 13.26 -8.87 -1.48
CA PHE A 186 13.46 -8.35 -0.13
C PHE A 186 12.11 -7.96 0.51
N LYS A 187 12.11 -7.66 1.82
CA LYS A 187 10.91 -7.26 2.56
C LYS A 187 10.58 -5.76 2.43
N GLY A 188 11.23 -5.04 1.52
CA GLY A 188 11.08 -3.62 1.27
C GLY A 188 12.24 -3.05 0.46
N GLY A 189 12.18 -1.77 0.10
CA GLY A 189 13.21 -1.10 -0.70
C GLY A 189 14.53 -0.95 0.06
N ILE A 190 14.51 -0.53 1.33
CA ILE A 190 15.73 -0.33 2.12
C ILE A 190 16.60 -1.58 2.21
N PRO A 191 16.10 -2.79 2.56
CA PRO A 191 16.90 -4.01 2.52
C PRO A 191 17.48 -4.33 1.14
N ALA A 192 16.74 -4.08 0.06
CA ALA A 192 17.22 -4.28 -1.31
C ALA A 192 18.38 -3.33 -1.65
N ILE A 193 18.25 -2.04 -1.29
CA ILE A 193 19.29 -1.03 -1.49
C ILE A 193 20.55 -1.39 -0.68
N THR A 194 20.38 -1.82 0.56
CA THR A 194 21.52 -2.27 1.41
C THR A 194 22.25 -3.45 0.74
N ALA A 195 21.52 -4.40 0.16
CA ALA A 195 22.12 -5.51 -0.57
C ALA A 195 22.88 -5.05 -1.82
N LEU A 196 22.39 -4.06 -2.56
CA LEU A 196 23.11 -3.46 -3.69
C LEU A 196 24.38 -2.77 -3.24
N LEU A 197 24.32 -1.94 -2.21
CA LEU A 197 25.48 -1.25 -1.67
C LEU A 197 26.56 -2.22 -1.17
N GLY A 198 26.12 -3.35 -0.59
CA GLY A 198 26.98 -4.44 -0.15
C GLY A 198 27.50 -5.35 -1.27
N GLY A 199 27.04 -5.16 -2.53
CA GLY A 199 27.46 -5.97 -3.67
C GLY A 199 26.81 -7.36 -3.72
N HIS A 200 25.77 -7.61 -2.91
CA HIS A 200 25.04 -8.89 -2.89
C HIS A 200 24.08 -9.07 -4.08
N VAL A 201 23.71 -7.97 -4.73
CA VAL A 201 22.99 -7.92 -6.00
C VAL A 201 23.66 -6.89 -6.91
N GLN A 202 23.53 -7.05 -8.24
CA GLN A 202 24.14 -6.16 -9.23
C GLN A 202 23.29 -4.94 -9.53
N ALA A 203 21.97 -5.06 -9.39
CA ALA A 203 21.03 -3.97 -9.61
C ALA A 203 19.91 -4.01 -8.56
N VAL A 204 19.18 -2.91 -8.41
CA VAL A 204 17.88 -2.88 -7.75
C VAL A 204 16.89 -2.14 -8.64
N HIS A 205 15.66 -2.58 -8.63
CA HIS A 205 14.54 -1.75 -9.04
C HIS A 205 13.83 -1.30 -7.76
N ALA A 206 13.91 -0.04 -7.44
CA ALA A 206 13.48 0.51 -6.16
C ALA A 206 12.68 1.80 -6.32
N THR A 207 12.08 2.27 -5.25
CA THR A 207 11.38 3.55 -5.18
C THR A 207 12.33 4.67 -4.79
N SER A 208 11.81 5.87 -4.52
CA SER A 208 12.64 7.07 -4.30
C SER A 208 13.60 7.01 -3.11
N GLU A 209 13.55 5.99 -2.27
CA GLU A 209 14.55 5.77 -1.21
C GLU A 209 15.98 5.57 -1.73
N VAL A 210 16.17 5.32 -3.03
CA VAL A 210 17.50 5.29 -3.67
C VAL A 210 18.09 6.69 -3.89
N PHE A 211 17.25 7.74 -3.95
CA PHE A 211 17.69 9.08 -4.38
C PHE A 211 18.84 9.67 -3.55
N PRO A 212 18.84 9.59 -2.21
CA PRO A 212 19.99 10.09 -1.42
C PRO A 212 21.30 9.39 -1.78
N TYR A 213 21.25 8.12 -2.19
CA TYR A 213 22.45 7.38 -2.60
C TYR A 213 22.88 7.73 -4.03
N VAL A 214 21.95 8.09 -4.90
CA VAL A 214 22.25 8.61 -6.25
C VAL A 214 22.86 10.01 -6.14
N GLU A 215 22.30 10.89 -5.31
CA GLU A 215 22.81 12.25 -5.07
C GLU A 215 24.20 12.25 -4.44
N SER A 216 24.46 11.31 -3.52
CA SER A 216 25.79 11.15 -2.91
C SER A 216 26.79 10.42 -3.82
N GLY A 217 26.42 10.06 -5.04
CA GLY A 217 27.28 9.37 -6.00
C GLY A 217 27.60 7.92 -5.65
N LYS A 218 26.92 7.31 -4.68
CA LYS A 218 27.09 5.88 -4.33
C LYS A 218 26.39 4.94 -5.29
N LEU A 219 25.25 5.38 -5.82
CA LEU A 219 24.46 4.65 -6.81
C LEU A 219 24.31 5.48 -8.08
N ARG A 220 24.00 4.81 -9.19
CA ARG A 220 23.63 5.40 -10.47
C ARG A 220 22.24 4.97 -10.84
N LEU A 221 21.35 5.94 -11.16
CA LEU A 221 20.01 5.70 -11.69
C LEU A 221 20.12 5.57 -13.21
N LEU A 222 19.84 4.37 -13.73
CA LEU A 222 19.96 4.07 -15.17
C LEU A 222 18.68 4.34 -15.94
N LEU A 223 17.53 4.09 -15.33
CA LEU A 223 16.21 4.22 -15.95
C LEU A 223 15.18 4.59 -14.89
N VAL A 224 14.26 5.48 -15.23
CA VAL A 224 13.02 5.74 -14.50
C VAL A 224 11.88 4.95 -15.16
N THR A 225 10.97 4.39 -14.37
CA THR A 225 9.89 3.53 -14.90
C THR A 225 8.49 4.05 -14.56
N THR A 226 8.33 5.35 -14.36
CA THR A 226 7.08 6.00 -13.96
C THR A 226 6.35 6.74 -15.07
N GLY A 227 6.82 6.64 -16.31
CA GLY A 227 6.19 7.20 -17.48
C GLY A 227 6.53 8.68 -17.75
N ARG A 228 7.49 9.24 -17.01
CA ARG A 228 8.04 10.58 -17.21
C ARG A 228 9.40 10.70 -16.55
N ARG A 229 10.24 11.57 -17.11
CA ARG A 229 11.51 11.95 -16.45
C ARG A 229 11.24 12.62 -15.11
N LEU A 230 12.19 12.48 -14.22
CA LEU A 230 12.17 13.16 -12.92
C LEU A 230 12.87 14.51 -13.02
N GLU A 231 12.26 15.56 -12.51
CA GLU A 231 12.88 16.89 -12.43
C GLU A 231 14.22 16.86 -11.68
N LYS A 232 14.29 16.02 -10.63
CA LYS A 232 15.49 15.83 -9.81
C LYS A 232 16.62 15.12 -10.56
N PHE A 233 16.32 14.31 -11.57
CA PHE A 233 17.26 13.53 -12.37
C PHE A 233 16.95 13.68 -13.88
N PRO A 234 17.07 14.91 -14.44
CA PRO A 234 16.59 15.19 -15.80
C PRO A 234 17.37 14.44 -16.89
N ASN A 235 18.60 14.02 -16.58
CA ASN A 235 19.44 13.26 -17.51
C ASN A 235 19.16 11.76 -17.53
N THR A 236 18.37 11.23 -16.55
CA THR A 236 17.99 9.82 -16.54
C THR A 236 16.78 9.61 -17.45
N PRO A 237 16.87 8.70 -18.44
CA PRO A 237 15.77 8.44 -19.36
C PRO A 237 14.60 7.76 -18.66
N ASP A 238 13.39 7.97 -19.17
CA ASP A 238 12.21 7.23 -18.77
C ASP A 238 11.98 6.01 -19.67
N ILE A 239 11.33 5.00 -19.11
CA ILE A 239 11.04 3.73 -19.79
C ILE A 239 10.26 3.92 -21.10
N ARG A 240 9.39 4.92 -21.19
CA ARG A 240 8.64 5.21 -22.42
C ARG A 240 9.53 5.68 -23.55
N GLU A 241 10.57 6.45 -23.24
CA GLU A 241 11.54 6.94 -24.21
C GLU A 241 12.40 5.80 -24.78
N LYS A 242 12.71 4.81 -23.94
CA LYS A 242 13.59 3.68 -24.28
C LYS A 242 12.84 2.47 -24.82
N GLU A 243 11.66 2.23 -24.29
CA GLU A 243 10.93 0.98 -24.51
C GLU A 243 9.57 1.17 -25.20
N GLY A 244 9.09 2.40 -25.30
CA GLY A 244 7.86 2.77 -26.01
C GLY A 244 6.55 2.27 -25.39
N GLY A 245 6.61 1.66 -24.21
CA GLY A 245 5.45 0.97 -23.69
C GLY A 245 5.26 1.10 -22.17
N TYR A 246 5.38 -0.01 -21.49
CA TYR A 246 5.04 -0.24 -20.10
C TYR A 246 5.57 0.82 -19.13
N TYR A 247 4.70 1.28 -18.26
CA TYR A 247 5.07 2.03 -17.05
C TYR A 247 4.22 1.54 -15.88
N VAL A 248 4.73 1.69 -14.69
CA VAL A 248 4.07 1.17 -13.48
C VAL A 248 3.11 2.21 -12.91
N LYS A 249 1.84 1.84 -12.76
CA LYS A 249 0.91 2.57 -11.89
C LYS A 249 1.18 2.15 -10.44
N ALA A 250 1.56 3.09 -9.60
CA ALA A 250 1.99 2.80 -8.23
C ALA A 250 1.39 3.79 -7.23
N THR A 251 0.06 3.81 -7.12
CA THR A 251 -0.65 4.61 -6.13
C THR A 251 -0.50 3.97 -4.76
N HIS A 252 -0.15 4.79 -3.77
CA HIS A 252 -0.16 4.47 -2.35
C HIS A 252 -1.48 4.90 -1.74
N GLY A 253 -2.07 4.05 -0.92
CA GLY A 253 -3.36 4.33 -0.30
C GLY A 253 -3.51 3.68 1.07
N LEU A 254 -4.69 3.90 1.66
CA LEU A 254 -5.15 3.23 2.85
C LEU A 254 -6.37 2.38 2.54
N VAL A 255 -6.44 1.22 3.16
CA VAL A 255 -7.57 0.29 3.06
C VAL A 255 -8.03 -0.16 4.44
N ALA A 256 -9.31 -0.43 4.56
CA ALA A 256 -9.92 -1.09 5.69
C ALA A 256 -10.39 -2.51 5.28
N PRO A 257 -10.62 -3.44 6.24
CA PRO A 257 -11.32 -4.68 5.95
C PRO A 257 -12.69 -4.40 5.34
N LYS A 258 -13.18 -5.28 4.47
CA LYS A 258 -14.54 -5.18 3.96
C LYS A 258 -15.56 -5.28 5.10
N GLY A 259 -16.63 -4.48 5.01
CA GLY A 259 -17.71 -4.51 5.98
C GLY A 259 -17.62 -3.47 7.09
N VAL A 260 -16.60 -2.62 7.10
CA VAL A 260 -16.56 -1.45 8.02
C VAL A 260 -17.78 -0.58 7.77
N PRO A 261 -18.52 -0.15 8.84
CA PRO A 261 -19.72 0.67 8.69
C PRO A 261 -19.44 1.97 7.94
N LYS A 262 -20.36 2.35 7.05
CA LYS A 262 -20.20 3.57 6.23
C LYS A 262 -19.88 4.85 7.04
N PRO A 263 -20.50 5.14 8.20
CA PRO A 263 -20.15 6.32 8.98
C PRO A 263 -18.70 6.30 9.49
N VAL A 264 -18.18 5.10 9.84
CA VAL A 264 -16.79 4.91 10.28
C VAL A 264 -15.83 5.17 9.13
N LEU A 265 -16.11 4.60 7.94
CA LEU A 265 -15.32 4.85 6.73
C LEU A 265 -15.28 6.32 6.36
N GLN A 266 -16.43 7.01 6.39
CA GLN A 266 -16.51 8.44 6.10
C GLN A 266 -15.71 9.28 7.09
N LYS A 267 -15.72 8.93 8.38
CA LYS A 267 -14.90 9.62 9.38
C LYS A 267 -13.41 9.39 9.18
N LEU A 268 -13.01 8.16 8.86
CA LEU A 268 -11.62 7.85 8.49
C LEU A 268 -11.19 8.61 7.24
N GLU A 269 -11.95 8.52 6.16
CA GLU A 269 -11.65 9.19 4.89
C GLU A 269 -11.50 10.70 5.09
N ALA A 270 -12.46 11.34 5.76
CA ALA A 270 -12.42 12.78 6.01
C ALA A 270 -11.20 13.22 6.85
N ALA A 271 -10.82 12.43 7.85
CA ALA A 271 -9.64 12.72 8.67
C ALA A 271 -8.33 12.56 7.89
N PHE A 272 -8.21 11.47 7.13
CA PHE A 272 -7.01 11.24 6.31
C PHE A 272 -6.95 12.16 5.09
N GLN A 273 -8.07 12.59 4.51
CA GLN A 273 -8.11 13.62 3.47
C GLN A 273 -7.45 14.91 4.00
N LYS A 274 -7.88 15.42 5.15
CA LYS A 274 -7.24 16.59 5.76
C LYS A 274 -5.77 16.36 6.05
N ALA A 275 -5.40 15.15 6.48
CA ALA A 275 -4.02 14.78 6.76
C ALA A 275 -3.13 14.86 5.50
N THR A 276 -3.66 14.63 4.29
CA THR A 276 -2.88 14.78 3.04
C THR A 276 -2.47 16.22 2.75
N GLU A 277 -3.14 17.21 3.34
CA GLU A 277 -2.89 18.65 3.16
C GLU A 277 -1.99 19.21 4.29
N GLU A 278 -1.81 18.46 5.38
CA GLU A 278 -1.00 18.88 6.52
C GLU A 278 0.50 19.02 6.13
N GLU A 279 1.11 20.13 6.55
CA GLU A 279 2.48 20.50 6.22
C GLU A 279 3.48 19.35 6.51
N GLY A 280 3.31 18.67 7.65
CA GLY A 280 4.19 17.57 8.04
C GLY A 280 4.15 16.39 7.05
N PHE A 281 2.98 16.03 6.53
CA PHE A 281 2.87 14.98 5.51
C PHE A 281 3.40 15.44 4.15
N VAL A 282 3.01 16.64 3.72
CA VAL A 282 3.47 17.24 2.45
C VAL A 282 4.99 17.36 2.43
N HIS A 283 5.61 17.81 3.53
CA HIS A 283 7.05 17.93 3.67
C HIS A 283 7.75 16.58 3.52
N VAL A 284 7.26 15.53 4.19
CA VAL A 284 7.82 14.17 4.08
C VAL A 284 7.73 13.67 2.63
N CYS A 285 6.59 13.83 1.96
CA CYS A 285 6.46 13.46 0.56
C CYS A 285 7.43 14.23 -0.34
N LYS A 286 7.50 15.57 -0.18
CA LYS A 286 8.40 16.43 -0.97
C LYS A 286 9.87 16.05 -0.80
N ASN A 287 10.33 15.76 0.42
CA ASN A 287 11.71 15.34 0.69
C ASN A 287 12.06 14.01 0.01
N MET A 288 11.07 13.15 -0.18
CA MET A 288 11.22 11.88 -0.92
C MET A 288 11.02 12.03 -2.43
N GLY A 289 10.78 13.24 -2.96
CA GLY A 289 10.50 13.47 -4.37
C GLY A 289 9.16 12.86 -4.84
N LEU A 290 8.18 12.78 -3.93
CA LEU A 290 6.86 12.21 -4.17
C LEU A 290 5.78 13.28 -4.07
N PRO A 291 4.70 13.20 -4.87
CA PRO A 291 3.55 14.07 -4.69
C PRO A 291 2.75 13.66 -3.45
N ALA A 292 2.17 14.65 -2.78
CA ALA A 292 1.07 14.46 -1.85
C ALA A 292 -0.22 14.88 -2.56
N PHE A 293 -1.26 14.05 -2.50
CA PHE A 293 -2.57 14.33 -3.08
C PHE A 293 -3.66 13.54 -2.34
N TYR A 294 -4.90 13.78 -2.71
CA TYR A 294 -6.04 13.01 -2.25
C TYR A 294 -6.79 12.41 -3.43
N ILE A 295 -7.04 11.11 -3.37
CA ILE A 295 -7.95 10.38 -4.26
C ILE A 295 -9.03 9.75 -3.36
N PRO A 296 -10.33 10.03 -3.58
CA PRO A 296 -11.41 9.40 -2.83
C PRO A 296 -11.35 7.88 -2.86
N GLY A 297 -11.75 7.23 -1.75
CA GLY A 297 -11.77 5.76 -1.69
C GLY A 297 -12.60 5.12 -2.78
N GLU A 298 -13.71 5.74 -3.18
CA GLU A 298 -14.57 5.29 -4.27
C GLU A 298 -13.83 5.31 -5.62
N GLU A 299 -13.03 6.32 -5.90
CA GLU A 299 -12.21 6.41 -7.11
C GLU A 299 -11.09 5.37 -7.11
N CYS A 300 -10.51 5.08 -5.93
CA CYS A 300 -9.53 4.01 -5.79
C CYS A 300 -10.10 2.64 -6.17
N VAL A 301 -11.38 2.35 -5.90
CA VAL A 301 -12.04 1.09 -6.31
C VAL A 301 -11.96 0.91 -7.83
N LYS A 302 -12.25 1.96 -8.59
CA LYS A 302 -12.18 1.94 -10.06
C LYS A 302 -10.75 1.68 -10.52
N THR A 303 -9.80 2.47 -9.99
CA THR A 303 -8.37 2.34 -10.32
C THR A 303 -7.84 0.94 -10.05
N TYR A 304 -8.22 0.32 -8.92
CA TYR A 304 -7.77 -1.03 -8.58
C TYR A 304 -8.36 -2.12 -9.46
N LYS A 305 -9.63 -1.98 -9.89
CA LYS A 305 -10.24 -2.91 -10.85
C LYS A 305 -9.58 -2.83 -12.23
N GLU A 306 -9.40 -1.62 -12.75
CA GLU A 306 -8.68 -1.40 -14.01
C GLU A 306 -7.26 -1.99 -13.96
N ALA A 307 -6.54 -1.71 -12.88
CA ALA A 307 -5.19 -2.26 -12.68
C ALA A 307 -5.18 -3.79 -12.54
N PHE A 308 -6.21 -4.39 -11.93
CA PHE A 308 -6.33 -5.85 -11.85
C PHE A 308 -6.38 -6.47 -13.25
N ASP A 309 -7.19 -5.92 -14.15
CA ASP A 309 -7.34 -6.41 -15.52
C ASP A 309 -6.06 -6.18 -16.35
N GLU A 310 -5.45 -4.98 -16.25
CA GLU A 310 -4.17 -4.67 -16.90
C GLU A 310 -3.07 -5.64 -16.46
N TYR A 311 -2.93 -5.87 -15.15
CA TYR A 311 -1.93 -6.80 -14.63
C TYR A 311 -2.23 -8.27 -14.96
N THR A 312 -3.48 -8.65 -15.14
CA THR A 312 -3.83 -9.99 -15.65
C THR A 312 -3.21 -10.24 -17.01
N GLY A 313 -3.31 -9.27 -17.92
CA GLY A 313 -2.68 -9.32 -19.26
C GLY A 313 -1.16 -9.44 -19.16
N LEU A 314 -0.55 -8.57 -18.39
CA LEU A 314 0.91 -8.56 -18.17
C LEU A 314 1.41 -9.87 -17.57
N LEU A 315 0.77 -10.38 -16.52
CA LEU A 315 1.19 -11.62 -15.85
C LEU A 315 1.11 -12.82 -16.78
N LYS A 316 0.12 -12.86 -17.67
CA LYS A 316 0.04 -13.90 -18.73
C LYS A 316 1.19 -13.76 -19.73
N GLU A 317 1.47 -12.54 -20.17
CA GLU A 317 2.54 -12.23 -21.11
C GLU A 317 3.90 -12.67 -20.57
N ILE A 318 4.22 -12.32 -19.30
CA ILE A 318 5.52 -12.67 -18.69
C ILE A 318 5.56 -14.07 -18.07
N GLY A 319 4.46 -14.83 -18.10
CA GLY A 319 4.41 -16.22 -17.63
C GLY A 319 4.30 -16.39 -16.11
N LEU A 320 3.86 -15.35 -15.40
CA LEU A 320 3.71 -15.35 -13.94
C LEU A 320 2.24 -15.46 -13.46
N TYR A 321 1.29 -15.60 -14.38
CA TYR A 321 -0.11 -15.76 -14.04
C TYR A 321 -0.40 -17.16 -13.51
N MET A 322 -0.93 -17.26 -12.29
CA MET A 322 -1.39 -18.53 -11.74
C MET A 322 -2.76 -18.89 -12.33
N LYS A 323 -2.81 -19.97 -13.13
CA LYS A 323 -4.12 -20.56 -13.46
C LYS A 323 -4.73 -21.12 -12.19
N LYS A 324 -5.82 -20.52 -11.73
CA LYS A 324 -6.65 -21.17 -10.69
C LYS A 324 -7.22 -22.45 -11.29
N PRO A 325 -7.18 -23.57 -10.56
CA PRO A 325 -7.77 -24.81 -11.01
C PRO A 325 -9.27 -24.68 -11.28
#